data_03cdc3c59464e6e57a90a06c06346102
#
_entry.id   03cdc3c59464e6e57a90a06c06346102
#
_cell.length_a   1.000
_cell.length_b   1.000
_cell.length_c   1.000
_cell.angle_alpha   90.00
_cell.angle_beta   90.00
_cell.angle_gamma   90.00
#
_symmetry.space_group_name_H-M   'P 1'
#
loop_
_entity.id
_entity.type
_entity.pdbx_description
1 polymer ?
#
loop_
_entity_poly.entity_id
_entity_poly.type
_entity_poly.pdbx_seq_one_letter_code
_entity_poly.pdbx_strand_id
1 'polypeptide(L)'
;LAPVASSLALVARLPEGFLPAQGNLHAVLLVLTSIAALYSSAMWLTGKSQHETLPYWIVTLASFAITCALNDRAEASRVWGVALLLSGGVLFLFDPPIRRIRFLPLLGLIGVSAVPYTLSAGGWEGLLGGTFSLSGAVMILSHALLVLGFLRYAFEISGTVTGLEKHARITYPLGLILIVQTIIIIGLAGWPGILTLGAWWASLVSMTLIGLGTALYLKLAARLPLASVTANLPSYRLWKFLLTSFQQLLSLRWLYNAFAWL
;
A
#
# COMPACT_ATOMS: atom_id res chain seq x y z
N LEU A 1 11.71 5.23 -4.30
CA LEU A 1 10.41 5.72 -4.81
C LEU A 1 10.49 6.20 -6.26
N ALA A 2 11.37 7.14 -6.60
CA ALA A 2 11.42 7.76 -7.93
C ALA A 2 11.57 6.75 -9.10
N PRO A 3 12.47 5.75 -9.07
CA PRO A 3 12.57 4.77 -10.14
C PRO A 3 11.29 3.96 -10.35
N VAL A 4 10.62 3.57 -9.27
CA VAL A 4 9.36 2.82 -9.35
C VAL A 4 8.24 3.69 -9.91
N ALA A 5 8.12 4.93 -9.46
CA ALA A 5 7.12 5.87 -9.97
C ALA A 5 7.32 6.15 -11.47
N SER A 6 8.57 6.31 -11.94
CA SER A 6 8.85 6.48 -13.38
C SER A 6 8.51 5.23 -14.18
N SER A 7 8.82 4.03 -13.67
CA SER A 7 8.44 2.78 -14.34
C SER A 7 6.92 2.62 -14.43
N LEU A 8 6.18 2.97 -13.38
CA LEU A 8 4.71 2.95 -13.40
C LEU A 8 4.13 4.00 -14.35
N ALA A 9 4.75 5.17 -14.45
CA ALA A 9 4.36 6.18 -15.42
C ALA A 9 4.54 5.71 -16.87
N LEU A 10 5.57 4.91 -17.15
CA LEU A 10 5.76 4.26 -18.46
C LEU A 10 4.68 3.21 -18.70
N VAL A 11 4.40 2.34 -17.72
CA VAL A 11 3.33 1.33 -17.83
C VAL A 11 1.98 1.99 -18.11
N ALA A 12 1.66 3.09 -17.45
CA ALA A 12 0.42 3.84 -17.67
C ALA A 12 0.35 4.59 -19.01
N ARG A 13 1.45 4.65 -19.75
CA ARG A 13 1.52 5.25 -21.10
C ARG A 13 1.59 4.23 -22.23
N LEU A 14 1.56 2.95 -21.90
CA LEU A 14 1.51 1.92 -22.94
C LEU A 14 0.28 2.12 -23.81
N PRO A 15 0.38 1.94 -25.14
CA PRO A 15 -0.77 2.03 -26.04
C PRO A 15 -1.86 1.03 -25.62
N GLU A 16 -3.11 1.40 -25.85
CA GLU A 16 -4.25 0.49 -25.68
C GLU A 16 -4.01 -0.80 -26.47
N GLY A 17 -4.26 -1.94 -25.84
CA GLY A 17 -4.05 -3.25 -26.46
C GLY A 17 -2.59 -3.74 -26.45
N PHE A 18 -1.61 -2.98 -25.93
CA PHE A 18 -0.24 -3.47 -25.78
C PHE A 18 -0.14 -4.59 -24.74
N LEU A 19 -0.88 -4.45 -23.65
CA LEU A 19 -1.01 -5.51 -22.65
C LEU A 19 -2.16 -6.46 -23.04
N PRO A 20 -2.04 -7.75 -22.77
CA PRO A 20 -3.11 -8.69 -23.07
C PRO A 20 -4.33 -8.37 -22.21
N ALA A 21 -5.37 -7.79 -22.82
CA ALA A 21 -6.61 -7.44 -22.13
C ALA A 21 -7.50 -8.66 -21.85
N GLN A 22 -7.25 -9.78 -22.51
CA GLN A 22 -8.01 -11.02 -22.38
C GLN A 22 -7.12 -12.26 -22.60
N GLY A 23 -7.62 -13.42 -22.17
CA GLY A 23 -6.94 -14.69 -22.37
C GLY A 23 -6.12 -15.18 -21.16
N ASN A 24 -5.46 -16.31 -21.33
CA ASN A 24 -4.77 -17.00 -20.23
C ASN A 24 -3.62 -16.17 -19.64
N LEU A 25 -2.89 -15.44 -20.49
CA LEU A 25 -1.79 -14.60 -20.02
C LEU A 25 -2.29 -13.45 -19.13
N HIS A 26 -3.37 -12.79 -19.51
CA HIS A 26 -4.02 -11.76 -18.69
C HIS A 26 -4.42 -12.33 -17.32
N ALA A 27 -5.11 -13.48 -17.31
CA ALA A 27 -5.52 -14.13 -16.07
C ALA A 27 -4.32 -14.47 -15.16
N VAL A 28 -3.23 -15.01 -15.72
CA VAL A 28 -2.00 -15.31 -14.98
C VAL A 28 -1.40 -14.06 -14.39
N LEU A 29 -1.29 -12.97 -15.17
CA LEU A 29 -0.72 -11.70 -14.68
C LEU A 29 -1.60 -11.08 -13.59
N LEU A 30 -2.94 -11.13 -13.70
CA LEU A 30 -3.85 -10.69 -12.65
C LEU A 30 -3.70 -11.50 -11.36
N VAL A 31 -3.54 -12.81 -11.46
CA VAL A 31 -3.29 -13.66 -10.28
C VAL A 31 -1.96 -13.32 -9.64
N LEU A 32 -0.90 -13.17 -10.41
CA LEU A 32 0.43 -12.82 -9.90
C LEU A 32 0.43 -11.46 -9.20
N THR A 33 -0.18 -10.44 -9.80
CA THR A 33 -0.28 -9.11 -9.18
C THR A 33 -1.15 -9.12 -7.93
N SER A 34 -2.22 -9.94 -7.91
CA SER A 34 -3.07 -10.10 -6.72
C SER A 34 -2.32 -10.77 -5.57
N ILE A 35 -1.57 -11.82 -5.85
CA ILE A 35 -0.72 -12.49 -4.85
C ILE A 35 0.37 -11.53 -4.35
N ALA A 36 1.02 -10.80 -5.24
CA ALA A 36 2.04 -9.82 -4.87
C ALA A 36 1.47 -8.71 -3.97
N ALA A 37 0.28 -8.18 -4.29
CA ALA A 37 -0.40 -7.18 -3.48
C ALA A 37 -0.76 -7.70 -2.10
N LEU A 38 -1.36 -8.90 -2.02
CA LEU A 38 -1.78 -9.50 -0.76
C LEU A 38 -0.58 -9.83 0.13
N TYR A 39 0.44 -10.46 -0.44
CA TYR A 39 1.64 -10.80 0.30
C TYR A 39 2.35 -9.56 0.82
N SER A 40 2.60 -8.58 -0.04
CA SER A 40 3.32 -7.36 0.34
C SER A 40 2.53 -6.53 1.36
N SER A 41 1.20 -6.40 1.23
CA SER A 41 0.39 -5.69 2.23
C SER A 41 0.37 -6.42 3.59
N ALA A 42 0.36 -7.76 3.60
CA ALA A 42 0.47 -8.54 4.83
C ALA A 42 1.85 -8.38 5.50
N MET A 43 2.93 -8.39 4.71
CA MET A 43 4.29 -8.16 5.20
C MET A 43 4.48 -6.73 5.72
N TRP A 44 3.90 -5.74 5.05
CA TRP A 44 3.86 -4.36 5.52
C TRP A 44 3.18 -4.24 6.89
N LEU A 45 2.02 -4.90 7.07
CA LEU A 45 1.28 -4.89 8.34
C LEU A 45 2.01 -5.62 9.47
N THR A 46 2.69 -6.75 9.19
CA THR A 46 3.23 -7.64 10.22
C THR A 46 4.72 -7.45 10.51
N GLY A 47 5.43 -6.73 9.67
CA GLY A 47 6.88 -6.54 9.80
C GLY A 47 7.28 -5.79 11.07
N LYS A 48 8.44 -6.12 11.62
CA LYS A 48 8.91 -5.58 12.91
C LYS A 48 9.70 -4.28 12.76
N SER A 49 10.43 -4.13 11.67
CA SER A 49 11.30 -2.98 11.40
C SER A 49 10.70 -2.12 10.30
N GLN A 50 10.62 -0.82 10.53
CA GLN A 50 10.08 0.15 9.57
C GLN A 50 10.86 0.12 8.25
N HIS A 51 12.19 0.13 8.30
CA HIS A 51 13.05 0.13 7.11
C HIS A 51 12.91 -1.14 6.28
N GLU A 52 12.71 -2.30 6.92
CA GLU A 52 12.53 -3.56 6.22
C GLU A 52 11.15 -3.69 5.57
N THR A 53 10.15 -2.95 6.06
CA THR A 53 8.77 -3.04 5.59
C THR A 53 8.41 -2.03 4.50
N LEU A 54 9.10 -0.90 4.42
CA LEU A 54 8.86 0.11 3.37
C LEU A 54 8.88 -0.43 1.93
N PRO A 55 9.75 -1.37 1.53
CA PRO A 55 9.68 -1.98 0.20
C PRO A 55 8.35 -2.67 -0.09
N TYR A 56 7.73 -3.28 0.90
CA TYR A 56 6.43 -3.95 0.74
C TYR A 56 5.29 -2.96 0.49
N TRP A 57 5.34 -1.78 1.09
CA TRP A 57 4.47 -0.66 0.74
C TRP A 57 4.54 -0.33 -0.76
N ILE A 58 5.75 -0.17 -1.28
CA ILE A 58 6.00 0.13 -2.68
C ILE A 58 5.45 -0.98 -3.58
N VAL A 59 5.75 -2.24 -3.26
CA VAL A 59 5.28 -3.40 -4.05
C VAL A 59 3.76 -3.48 -4.08
N THR A 60 3.07 -3.20 -2.96
CA THR A 60 1.61 -3.24 -2.91
C THR A 60 0.99 -2.19 -3.85
N LEU A 61 1.43 -0.94 -3.76
CA LEU A 61 0.90 0.14 -4.61
C LEU A 61 1.29 -0.03 -6.08
N ALA A 62 2.50 -0.55 -6.35
CA ALA A 62 2.91 -0.91 -7.70
C ALA A 62 2.03 -2.01 -8.28
N SER A 63 1.67 -3.02 -7.48
CA SER A 63 0.74 -4.08 -7.90
C SER A 63 -0.64 -3.53 -8.23
N PHE A 64 -1.15 -2.54 -7.47
CA PHE A 64 -2.41 -1.87 -7.79
C PHE A 64 -2.32 -1.13 -9.14
N ALA A 65 -1.27 -0.35 -9.36
CA ALA A 65 -1.07 0.37 -10.61
C ALA A 65 -0.95 -0.58 -11.82
N ILE A 66 -0.21 -1.68 -11.68
CA ILE A 66 -0.04 -2.68 -12.73
C ILE A 66 -1.38 -3.38 -13.01
N THR A 67 -2.15 -3.74 -11.98
CA THR A 67 -3.48 -4.35 -12.16
C THR A 67 -4.42 -3.41 -12.91
N CYS A 68 -4.41 -2.12 -12.62
CA CYS A 68 -5.19 -1.14 -13.37
C CYS A 68 -4.76 -1.07 -14.85
N ALA A 69 -3.46 -1.12 -15.12
CA ALA A 69 -2.95 -1.14 -16.50
C ALA A 69 -3.33 -2.43 -17.23
N LEU A 70 -3.30 -3.58 -16.56
CA LEU A 70 -3.76 -4.86 -17.13
C LEU A 70 -5.25 -4.86 -17.47
N ASN A 71 -6.06 -4.15 -16.69
CA ASN A 71 -7.49 -3.93 -16.95
C ASN A 71 -7.76 -2.81 -17.97
N ASP A 72 -6.73 -2.33 -18.66
CA ASP A 72 -6.81 -1.28 -19.67
C ASP A 72 -7.36 0.06 -19.13
N ARG A 73 -7.02 0.35 -17.86
CA ARG A 73 -7.42 1.57 -17.12
C ARG A 73 -6.19 2.42 -16.77
N ALA A 74 -5.62 3.04 -17.81
CA ALA A 74 -4.39 3.85 -17.68
C ALA A 74 -4.52 5.00 -16.65
N GLU A 75 -5.69 5.67 -16.59
CA GLU A 75 -5.92 6.75 -15.62
C GLU A 75 -5.88 6.25 -14.17
N ALA A 76 -6.53 5.11 -13.88
CA ALA A 76 -6.49 4.50 -12.57
C ALA A 76 -5.06 4.04 -12.19
N SER A 77 -4.29 3.54 -13.16
CA SER A 77 -2.88 3.21 -12.97
C SER A 77 -2.05 4.44 -12.57
N ARG A 78 -2.25 5.58 -13.24
CA ARG A 78 -1.60 6.86 -12.90
C ARG A 78 -1.95 7.30 -11.48
N VAL A 79 -3.22 7.20 -11.10
CA VAL A 79 -3.71 7.53 -9.76
C VAL A 79 -2.94 6.78 -8.68
N TRP A 80 -2.79 5.45 -8.81
CA TRP A 80 -2.01 4.65 -7.84
C TRP A 80 -0.52 4.98 -7.89
N GLY A 81 0.05 5.28 -9.06
CA GLY A 81 1.42 5.73 -9.20
C GLY A 81 1.70 7.05 -8.47
N VAL A 82 0.79 8.03 -8.59
CA VAL A 82 0.89 9.31 -7.88
C VAL A 82 0.65 9.12 -6.37
N ALA A 83 -0.31 8.28 -5.98
CA ALA A 83 -0.53 7.93 -4.58
C ALA A 83 0.71 7.27 -3.95
N LEU A 84 1.40 6.39 -4.68
CA LEU A 84 2.67 5.80 -4.27
C LEU A 84 3.74 6.87 -4.05
N LEU A 85 3.88 7.80 -4.99
CA LEU A 85 4.92 8.83 -4.92
C LEU A 85 4.69 9.78 -3.74
N LEU A 86 3.48 10.30 -3.60
CA LEU A 86 3.18 11.33 -2.60
C LEU A 86 3.05 10.74 -1.19
N SER A 87 2.25 9.70 -1.00
CA SER A 87 2.10 9.09 0.33
C SER A 87 3.36 8.31 0.75
N GLY A 88 4.06 7.70 -0.20
CA GLY A 88 5.40 7.15 0.04
C GLY A 88 6.38 8.25 0.43
N GLY A 89 6.34 9.43 -0.21
CA GLY A 89 7.13 10.58 0.18
C GLY A 89 6.91 11.00 1.64
N VAL A 90 5.64 11.02 2.08
CA VAL A 90 5.30 11.27 3.49
C VAL A 90 5.92 10.20 4.40
N LEU A 91 5.79 8.91 4.06
CA LEU A 91 6.35 7.82 4.86
C LEU A 91 7.88 7.89 4.97
N PHE A 92 8.56 8.12 3.85
CA PHE A 92 10.03 8.19 3.82
C PHE A 92 10.58 9.44 4.51
N LEU A 93 9.85 10.55 4.49
CA LEU A 93 10.25 11.76 5.19
C LEU A 93 9.89 11.71 6.67
N PHE A 94 8.92 10.91 7.09
CA PHE A 94 8.51 10.79 8.49
C PHE A 94 9.38 9.82 9.29
N ASP A 95 10.63 9.70 8.99
CA ASP A 95 11.60 8.89 9.72
C ASP A 95 12.69 9.77 10.35
N PRO A 96 12.80 9.86 11.68
CA PRO A 96 12.11 9.14 12.74
C PRO A 96 10.73 9.73 13.11
N PRO A 97 9.78 8.90 13.60
CA PRO A 97 8.44 9.37 13.94
C PRO A 97 8.46 10.32 15.15
N ILE A 98 8.14 11.58 14.91
CA ILE A 98 8.06 12.62 15.93
C ILE A 98 6.62 12.69 16.44
N ARG A 99 6.42 12.44 17.73
CA ARG A 99 5.08 12.42 18.35
C ARG A 99 4.26 13.70 18.08
N ARG A 100 4.91 14.87 18.08
CA ARG A 100 4.24 16.17 17.91
C ARG A 100 3.66 16.40 16.52
N ILE A 101 4.23 15.78 15.49
CA ILE A 101 3.83 15.96 14.08
C ILE A 101 3.21 14.71 13.47
N ARG A 102 2.86 13.69 14.29
CA ARG A 102 2.25 12.42 13.83
C ARG A 102 0.93 12.60 13.08
N PHE A 103 0.26 13.73 13.23
CA PHE A 103 -0.95 14.02 12.48
C PHE A 103 -0.68 14.22 10.99
N LEU A 104 0.54 14.63 10.59
CA LEU A 104 0.90 14.83 9.20
C LEU A 104 0.87 13.51 8.38
N PRO A 105 1.52 12.40 8.80
CA PRO A 105 1.34 11.13 8.11
C PRO A 105 -0.12 10.63 8.15
N LEU A 106 -0.88 10.88 9.22
CA LEU A 106 -2.31 10.55 9.24
C LEU A 106 -3.10 11.33 8.17
N LEU A 107 -2.77 12.60 7.95
CA LEU A 107 -3.31 13.35 6.81
C LEU A 107 -2.82 12.78 5.46
N GLY A 108 -1.55 12.36 5.38
CA GLY A 108 -1.01 11.69 4.20
C GLY A 108 -1.72 10.38 3.85
N LEU A 109 -2.29 9.70 4.86
CA LEU A 109 -3.12 8.50 4.70
C LEU A 109 -4.38 8.78 3.85
N ILE A 110 -4.91 10.00 3.89
CA ILE A 110 -6.05 10.41 3.06
C ILE A 110 -5.74 10.16 1.58
N GLY A 111 -4.50 10.38 1.14
CA GLY A 111 -4.07 10.14 -0.24
C GLY A 111 -4.15 8.70 -0.71
N VAL A 112 -4.14 7.74 0.21
CA VAL A 112 -4.20 6.30 -0.09
C VAL A 112 -5.52 5.67 0.34
N SER A 113 -6.35 6.41 1.05
CA SER A 113 -7.61 5.89 1.60
C SER A 113 -8.62 5.45 0.54
N ALA A 114 -8.47 5.92 -0.70
CA ALA A 114 -9.36 5.65 -1.83
C ALA A 114 -10.84 5.96 -1.55
N VAL A 115 -11.09 6.85 -0.58
CA VAL A 115 -12.42 7.39 -0.28
C VAL A 115 -12.77 8.46 -1.32
N PRO A 116 -14.04 8.71 -1.64
CA PRO A 116 -14.44 9.81 -2.50
C PRO A 116 -13.76 11.13 -2.14
N TYR A 117 -13.41 11.92 -3.14
CA TYR A 117 -12.67 13.18 -3.02
C TYR A 117 -11.22 13.06 -2.53
N THR A 118 -10.66 11.86 -2.49
CA THR A 118 -9.24 11.66 -2.19
C THR A 118 -8.44 11.36 -3.45
N LEU A 119 -7.12 11.51 -3.36
CA LEU A 119 -6.20 11.30 -4.48
C LEU A 119 -6.41 9.94 -5.17
N SER A 120 -6.62 8.87 -4.41
CA SER A 120 -6.74 7.50 -4.92
C SER A 120 -8.19 7.04 -5.19
N ALA A 121 -9.19 7.92 -5.07
CA ALA A 121 -10.61 7.57 -5.26
C ALA A 121 -10.92 6.92 -6.62
N GLY A 122 -10.37 7.47 -7.71
CA GLY A 122 -10.54 6.94 -9.07
C GLY A 122 -9.80 5.64 -9.34
N GLY A 123 -8.95 5.18 -8.41
CA GLY A 123 -8.17 3.95 -8.58
C GLY A 123 -8.99 2.66 -8.54
N TRP A 124 -10.15 2.66 -7.88
CA TRP A 124 -10.99 1.47 -7.74
C TRP A 124 -11.56 0.95 -9.04
N GLU A 125 -11.92 1.83 -9.97
CA GLU A 125 -12.47 1.42 -11.28
C GLU A 125 -11.47 0.54 -12.04
N GLY A 126 -10.19 0.88 -11.95
CA GLY A 126 -9.13 0.10 -12.57
C GLY A 126 -8.87 -1.22 -11.86
N LEU A 127 -8.93 -1.25 -10.53
CA LEU A 127 -8.68 -2.48 -9.76
C LEU A 127 -9.78 -3.52 -9.93
N LEU A 128 -11.04 -3.08 -10.06
CA LEU A 128 -12.19 -3.98 -10.14
C LEU A 128 -12.50 -4.45 -11.56
N GLY A 129 -11.94 -3.79 -12.59
CA GLY A 129 -12.18 -4.15 -13.99
C GLY A 129 -13.66 -4.11 -14.42
N GLY A 130 -14.49 -3.36 -13.71
CA GLY A 130 -15.94 -3.20 -14.01
C GLY A 130 -16.85 -4.29 -13.46
N THR A 131 -16.34 -5.47 -13.09
CA THR A 131 -17.12 -6.59 -12.52
C THR A 131 -16.49 -7.08 -11.22
N PHE A 132 -17.32 -7.60 -10.32
CA PHE A 132 -16.79 -8.23 -9.10
C PHE A 132 -16.07 -9.53 -9.48
N SER A 133 -14.79 -9.55 -9.22
CA SER A 133 -13.92 -10.70 -9.47
C SER A 133 -13.19 -11.12 -8.19
N LEU A 134 -12.69 -12.35 -8.15
CA LEU A 134 -11.87 -12.81 -7.03
C LEU A 134 -10.62 -11.96 -6.86
N SER A 135 -9.98 -11.55 -7.96
CA SER A 135 -8.85 -10.62 -7.93
C SER A 135 -9.23 -9.27 -7.32
N GLY A 136 -10.40 -8.71 -7.66
CA GLY A 136 -10.92 -7.49 -7.04
C GLY A 136 -11.12 -7.62 -5.54
N ALA A 137 -11.66 -8.74 -5.06
CA ALA A 137 -11.82 -9.00 -3.62
C ALA A 137 -10.46 -9.07 -2.91
N VAL A 138 -9.46 -9.72 -3.51
CA VAL A 138 -8.09 -9.77 -2.99
C VAL A 138 -7.46 -8.37 -2.96
N MET A 139 -7.71 -7.53 -3.97
CA MET A 139 -7.21 -6.15 -4.01
C MET A 139 -7.84 -5.28 -2.92
N ILE A 140 -9.15 -5.42 -2.65
CA ILE A 140 -9.82 -4.72 -1.54
C ILE A 140 -9.21 -5.13 -0.20
N LEU A 141 -8.99 -6.42 0.02
CA LEU A 141 -8.34 -6.93 1.23
C LEU A 141 -6.91 -6.40 1.35
N SER A 142 -6.13 -6.44 0.27
CA SER A 142 -4.76 -5.91 0.24
C SER A 142 -4.71 -4.42 0.56
N HIS A 143 -5.66 -3.64 0.05
CA HIS A 143 -5.79 -2.23 0.37
C HIS A 143 -6.12 -2.01 1.86
N ALA A 144 -7.04 -2.78 2.43
CA ALA A 144 -7.35 -2.69 3.85
C ALA A 144 -6.11 -3.00 4.73
N LEU A 145 -5.34 -4.05 4.39
CA LEU A 145 -4.10 -4.38 5.08
C LEU A 145 -3.03 -3.29 4.91
N LEU A 146 -2.92 -2.70 3.73
CA LEU A 146 -2.02 -1.58 3.45
C LEU A 146 -2.30 -0.38 4.36
N VAL A 147 -3.57 0.02 4.45
CA VAL A 147 -4.01 1.15 5.29
C VAL A 147 -3.83 0.84 6.78
N LEU A 148 -4.16 -0.38 7.23
CA LEU A 148 -3.91 -0.83 8.61
C LEU A 148 -2.43 -0.78 8.97
N GLY A 149 -1.55 -1.23 8.08
CA GLY A 149 -0.11 -1.13 8.26
C GLY A 149 0.37 0.32 8.34
N PHE A 150 -0.22 1.22 7.54
CA PHE A 150 0.08 2.65 7.62
C PHE A 150 -0.37 3.26 8.95
N LEU A 151 -1.57 2.93 9.42
CA LEU A 151 -2.05 3.35 10.74
C LEU A 151 -1.12 2.86 11.84
N ARG A 152 -0.73 1.59 11.81
CA ARG A 152 0.25 1.03 12.75
C ARG A 152 1.54 1.86 12.73
N TYR A 153 2.10 2.11 11.55
CA TYR A 153 3.31 2.90 11.37
C TYR A 153 3.18 4.31 11.95
N ALA A 154 2.06 5.01 11.70
CA ALA A 154 1.83 6.36 12.20
C ALA A 154 1.67 6.43 13.73
N PHE A 155 1.24 5.33 14.36
CA PHE A 155 1.08 5.23 15.82
C PHE A 155 2.26 4.60 16.54
N GLU A 156 3.15 3.92 15.82
CA GLU A 156 4.37 3.34 16.39
C GLU A 156 5.35 4.46 16.73
N ILE A 157 5.39 4.80 18.02
CA ILE A 157 6.20 5.91 18.55
C ILE A 157 7.54 5.34 18.93
N SER A 158 8.57 5.66 18.19
CA SER A 158 9.94 5.34 18.58
C SER A 158 10.87 6.46 18.15
N GLY A 159 11.28 7.26 19.08
CA GLY A 159 12.42 8.13 18.90
C GLY A 159 12.21 9.58 19.39
N THR A 160 13.19 10.06 20.08
CA THR A 160 13.45 11.49 20.30
C THR A 160 14.42 11.93 19.22
N VAL A 161 14.05 12.94 18.46
CA VAL A 161 14.98 13.58 17.51
C VAL A 161 16.01 14.38 18.28
N THR A 162 17.02 13.70 18.77
CA THR A 162 18.20 14.30 19.37
C THR A 162 19.23 14.47 18.26
N GLY A 163 19.60 15.71 17.96
CA GLY A 163 20.71 16.00 17.05
C GLY A 163 20.35 16.69 15.71
N LEU A 164 19.09 16.95 15.42
CA LEU A 164 18.73 17.75 14.24
C LEU A 164 19.21 19.20 14.42
N GLU A 165 19.93 19.69 13.42
CA GLU A 165 20.30 21.09 13.31
C GLU A 165 19.07 22.00 13.35
N LYS A 166 19.25 23.23 13.86
CA LYS A 166 18.17 24.20 14.05
C LYS A 166 17.36 24.45 12.76
N HIS A 167 18.03 24.51 11.62
CA HIS A 167 17.37 24.67 10.31
C HIS A 167 16.54 23.45 9.90
N ALA A 168 17.05 22.24 10.13
CA ALA A 168 16.34 21.01 9.81
C ALA A 168 15.03 20.85 10.63
N ARG A 169 14.99 21.37 11.84
CA ARG A 169 13.77 21.36 12.68
C ARG A 169 12.62 22.18 12.08
N ILE A 170 12.90 23.17 11.25
CA ILE A 170 11.90 24.03 10.61
C ILE A 170 11.57 23.50 9.22
N THR A 171 12.59 23.18 8.41
CA THR A 171 12.40 22.75 7.02
C THR A 171 11.75 21.39 6.90
N TYR A 172 12.01 20.49 7.84
CA TYR A 172 11.47 19.15 7.85
C TYR A 172 9.92 19.09 7.95
N PRO A 173 9.25 19.73 8.93
CA PRO A 173 7.80 19.79 8.98
C PRO A 173 7.20 20.53 7.77
N LEU A 174 7.86 21.55 7.24
CA LEU A 174 7.40 22.26 6.04
C LEU A 174 7.36 21.35 4.82
N GLY A 175 8.36 20.50 4.61
CA GLY A 175 8.37 19.52 3.54
C GLY A 175 7.19 18.55 3.62
N LEU A 176 6.90 18.03 4.82
CA LEU A 176 5.75 17.16 5.07
C LEU A 176 4.42 17.89 4.82
N ILE A 177 4.27 19.11 5.28
CA ILE A 177 3.06 19.93 5.08
C ILE A 177 2.83 20.15 3.60
N LEU A 178 3.86 20.50 2.82
CA LEU A 178 3.75 20.71 1.38
C LEU A 178 3.28 19.45 0.64
N ILE A 179 3.81 18.27 0.98
CA ILE A 179 3.37 17.01 0.36
C ILE A 179 1.92 16.70 0.74
N VAL A 180 1.55 16.84 2.00
CA VAL A 180 0.17 16.59 2.47
C VAL A 180 -0.80 17.57 1.81
N GLN A 181 -0.44 18.83 1.73
CA GLN A 181 -1.23 19.86 1.03
C GLN A 181 -1.41 19.50 -0.45
N THR A 182 -0.35 19.03 -1.12
CA THR A 182 -0.41 18.58 -2.51
C THR A 182 -1.38 17.41 -2.67
N ILE A 183 -1.35 16.42 -1.77
CA ILE A 183 -2.28 15.28 -1.75
C ILE A 183 -3.73 15.77 -1.68
N ILE A 184 -4.01 16.71 -0.77
CA ILE A 184 -5.36 17.25 -0.57
C ILE A 184 -5.81 18.06 -1.79
N ILE A 185 -4.95 18.95 -2.33
CA ILE A 185 -5.29 19.77 -3.49
C ILE A 185 -5.58 18.90 -4.71
N ILE A 186 -4.74 17.91 -5.00
CA ILE A 186 -4.96 17.00 -6.13
C ILE A 186 -6.24 16.20 -5.92
N GLY A 187 -6.52 15.74 -4.70
CA GLY A 187 -7.75 15.03 -4.37
C GLY A 187 -9.00 15.90 -4.58
N LEU A 188 -8.96 17.18 -4.22
CA LEU A 188 -10.09 18.10 -4.34
C LEU A 188 -10.21 18.71 -5.74
N ALA A 189 -9.10 19.03 -6.40
CA ALA A 189 -9.07 19.62 -7.74
C ALA A 189 -9.53 18.67 -8.84
N GLY A 190 -9.64 17.40 -8.53
CA GLY A 190 -10.29 16.41 -9.36
C GLY A 190 -9.38 15.75 -10.38
N TRP A 191 -9.17 14.45 -10.16
CA TRP A 191 -8.91 13.56 -11.28
C TRP A 191 -10.24 13.18 -11.94
N PRO A 192 -10.26 12.89 -13.23
CA PRO A 192 -11.42 12.26 -13.87
C PRO A 192 -11.81 11.00 -13.09
N GLY A 193 -13.07 10.85 -12.77
CA GLY A 193 -13.54 9.65 -12.04
C GLY A 193 -13.69 9.76 -10.52
N ILE A 194 -13.24 10.85 -9.88
CA ILE A 194 -13.42 11.06 -8.42
C ILE A 194 -14.89 11.02 -7.99
N LEU A 195 -15.79 11.47 -8.85
CA LEU A 195 -17.23 11.55 -8.60
C LEU A 195 -18.02 10.36 -9.16
N THR A 196 -17.38 9.38 -9.80
CA THR A 196 -18.09 8.21 -10.31
C THR A 196 -18.52 7.33 -9.15
N LEU A 197 -19.84 7.16 -9.00
CA LEU A 197 -20.44 6.32 -7.93
C LEU A 197 -20.13 4.84 -8.09
N GLY A 198 -19.66 4.41 -9.28
CA GLY A 198 -19.52 3.00 -9.63
C GLY A 198 -18.63 2.14 -8.74
N ALA A 199 -17.63 2.73 -8.10
CA ALA A 199 -16.64 1.99 -7.31
C ALA A 199 -16.60 2.37 -5.82
N TRP A 200 -17.46 3.26 -5.36
CA TRP A 200 -17.49 3.69 -3.94
C TRP A 200 -17.76 2.56 -2.95
N TRP A 201 -18.51 1.54 -3.38
CA TRP A 201 -18.77 0.38 -2.55
C TRP A 201 -17.47 -0.34 -2.12
N ALA A 202 -16.47 -0.40 -3.00
CA ALA A 202 -15.18 -1.02 -2.68
C ALA A 202 -14.42 -0.23 -1.60
N SER A 203 -14.48 1.10 -1.67
CA SER A 203 -13.97 1.99 -0.63
C SER A 203 -14.68 1.74 0.71
N LEU A 204 -16.01 1.66 0.72
CA LEU A 204 -16.79 1.36 1.91
C LEU A 204 -16.44 -0.01 2.50
N VAL A 205 -16.33 -1.05 1.67
CA VAL A 205 -15.93 -2.39 2.13
C VAL A 205 -14.53 -2.36 2.73
N SER A 206 -13.56 -1.71 2.05
CA SER A 206 -12.21 -1.58 2.57
C SER A 206 -12.18 -0.82 3.91
N MET A 207 -12.89 0.29 4.03
CA MET A 207 -13.00 1.06 5.29
C MET A 207 -13.65 0.25 6.40
N THR A 208 -14.65 -0.56 6.09
CA THR A 208 -15.28 -1.47 7.05
C THR A 208 -14.27 -2.52 7.55
N LEU A 209 -13.50 -3.10 6.64
CA LEU A 209 -12.43 -4.04 7.01
C LEU A 209 -11.35 -3.38 7.88
N ILE A 210 -10.98 -2.15 7.59
CA ILE A 210 -10.04 -1.37 8.40
C ILE A 210 -10.62 -1.11 9.80
N GLY A 211 -11.89 -0.69 9.88
CA GLY A 211 -12.58 -0.47 11.14
C GLY A 211 -12.68 -1.74 11.99
N LEU A 212 -13.04 -2.87 11.37
CA LEU A 212 -13.06 -4.18 12.04
C LEU A 212 -11.66 -4.63 12.48
N GLY A 213 -10.66 -4.46 11.63
CA GLY A 213 -9.28 -4.80 11.96
C GLY A 213 -8.73 -3.98 13.13
N THR A 214 -8.98 -2.67 13.14
CA THR A 214 -8.59 -1.79 14.26
C THR A 214 -9.34 -2.13 15.54
N ALA A 215 -10.65 -2.38 15.48
CA ALA A 215 -11.45 -2.77 16.64
C ALA A 215 -11.00 -4.13 17.22
N LEU A 216 -10.68 -5.08 16.35
CA LEU A 216 -10.15 -6.38 16.76
C LEU A 216 -8.77 -6.24 17.41
N TYR A 217 -7.89 -5.44 16.81
CA TYR A 217 -6.57 -5.14 17.38
C TYR A 217 -6.68 -4.52 18.78
N LEU A 218 -7.56 -3.51 18.96
CA LEU A 218 -7.76 -2.85 20.25
C LEU A 218 -8.35 -3.81 21.29
N LYS A 219 -9.31 -4.66 20.92
CA LYS A 219 -9.89 -5.67 21.83
C LYS A 219 -8.88 -6.73 22.23
N LEU A 220 -8.04 -7.21 21.31
CA LEU A 220 -6.98 -8.17 21.59
C LEU A 220 -5.89 -7.55 22.46
N ALA A 221 -5.46 -6.32 22.17
CA ALA A 221 -4.48 -5.60 22.97
C ALA A 221 -4.97 -5.33 24.42
N ALA A 222 -6.28 -5.11 24.59
CA ALA A 222 -6.86 -4.91 25.92
C ALA A 222 -7.04 -6.20 26.74
N ARG A 223 -7.11 -7.37 26.07
CA ARG A 223 -7.40 -8.65 26.75
C ARG A 223 -6.17 -9.53 27.00
N LEU A 224 -5.09 -9.33 26.29
CA LEU A 224 -3.91 -10.20 26.31
C LEU A 224 -2.64 -9.38 26.49
N PRO A 225 -1.76 -9.71 27.45
CA PRO A 225 -0.38 -9.25 27.41
C PRO A 225 0.26 -9.90 26.18
N LEU A 226 0.31 -9.14 25.07
CA LEU A 226 0.64 -9.60 23.72
C LEU A 226 1.98 -10.37 23.59
N ALA A 227 2.87 -10.25 24.57
CA ALA A 227 4.18 -10.89 24.51
C ALA A 227 4.16 -12.42 24.73
N SER A 228 3.12 -12.99 25.36
CA SER A 228 3.13 -14.40 25.74
C SER A 228 2.21 -15.31 24.90
N VAL A 229 1.21 -14.78 24.21
CA VAL A 229 0.18 -15.60 23.54
C VAL A 229 0.50 -15.89 22.08
N THR A 230 1.25 -15.01 21.40
CA THR A 230 1.53 -15.18 19.96
C THR A 230 2.52 -16.32 19.67
N ALA A 231 3.32 -16.76 20.66
CA ALA A 231 4.36 -17.76 20.43
C ALA A 231 3.84 -19.21 20.37
N ASN A 232 2.66 -19.51 20.93
CA ASN A 232 2.19 -20.88 21.16
C ASN A 232 0.95 -21.30 20.34
N LEU A 233 0.35 -20.43 19.54
CA LEU A 233 -0.77 -20.82 18.69
C LEU A 233 -0.30 -21.64 17.48
N PRO A 234 -0.82 -22.84 17.23
CA PRO A 234 -0.46 -23.64 16.05
C PRO A 234 -0.74 -22.90 14.73
N SER A 235 -1.77 -22.04 14.68
CA SER A 235 -2.06 -21.16 13.56
C SER A 235 -0.94 -20.15 13.30
N TYR A 236 -0.26 -19.65 14.33
CA TYR A 236 0.88 -18.74 14.20
C TYR A 236 2.11 -19.45 13.58
N ARG A 237 2.36 -20.69 13.97
CA ARG A 237 3.45 -21.51 13.40
C ARG A 237 3.19 -21.80 11.92
N LEU A 238 1.96 -22.14 11.56
CA LEU A 238 1.55 -22.40 10.18
C LEU A 238 1.62 -21.13 9.34
N TRP A 239 1.13 -20.00 9.87
CA TRP A 239 1.22 -18.70 9.25
C TRP A 239 2.68 -18.23 9.06
N LYS A 240 3.50 -18.39 10.08
CA LYS A 240 4.94 -18.09 10.02
C LYS A 240 5.65 -18.99 9.01
N PHE A 241 5.33 -20.27 8.95
CA PHE A 241 5.87 -21.20 7.97
C PHE A 241 5.46 -20.79 6.54
N LEU A 242 4.19 -20.50 6.30
CA LEU A 242 3.70 -20.02 5.02
C LEU A 242 4.39 -18.72 4.61
N LEU A 243 4.46 -17.73 5.48
CA LEU A 243 5.17 -16.47 5.22
C LEU A 243 6.64 -16.69 4.90
N THR A 244 7.33 -17.56 5.66
CA THR A 244 8.76 -17.84 5.45
C THR A 244 8.99 -18.58 4.13
N SER A 245 8.12 -19.54 3.79
CA SER A 245 8.18 -20.28 2.52
C SER A 245 7.91 -19.35 1.34
N PHE A 246 6.92 -18.47 1.45
CA PHE A 246 6.66 -17.44 0.43
C PHE A 246 7.82 -16.43 0.32
N GLN A 247 8.43 -16.01 1.42
CA GLN A 247 9.62 -15.16 1.40
C GLN A 247 10.79 -15.83 0.66
N GLN A 248 11.02 -17.10 0.89
CA GLN A 248 12.07 -17.85 0.22
C GLN A 248 11.78 -17.98 -1.28
N LEU A 249 10.54 -18.23 -1.65
CA LEU A 249 10.11 -18.37 -3.05
C LEU A 249 10.21 -17.04 -3.81
N LEU A 250 9.79 -15.93 -3.19
CA LEU A 250 9.80 -14.59 -3.79
C LEU A 250 11.16 -13.86 -3.67
N SER A 251 12.07 -14.34 -2.81
CA SER A 251 13.39 -13.72 -2.65
C SER A 251 14.30 -13.86 -3.89
N LEU A 252 13.85 -14.62 -4.89
CA LEU A 252 14.61 -14.93 -6.13
C LEU A 252 16.00 -15.50 -5.86
N ARG A 253 16.39 -15.74 -4.61
CA ARG A 253 17.69 -16.33 -4.25
C ARG A 253 17.88 -17.70 -4.88
N TRP A 254 16.81 -18.48 -4.97
CA TRP A 254 16.82 -19.78 -5.64
C TRP A 254 17.10 -19.63 -7.15
N LEU A 255 16.53 -18.59 -7.78
CA LEU A 255 16.76 -18.28 -9.19
C LEU A 255 18.21 -17.83 -9.41
N TYR A 256 18.69 -16.92 -8.55
CA TYR A 256 20.09 -16.49 -8.58
C TYR A 256 21.07 -17.66 -8.39
N ASN A 257 20.78 -18.54 -7.43
CA ASN A 257 21.59 -19.74 -7.21
C ASN A 257 21.51 -20.72 -8.38
N ALA A 258 20.35 -20.87 -9.03
CA ALA A 258 20.20 -21.70 -10.21
C ALA A 258 21.01 -21.15 -11.42
N PHE A 259 21.03 -19.83 -11.62
CA PHE A 259 21.83 -19.18 -12.66
C PHE A 259 23.33 -19.16 -12.34
N ALA A 260 23.71 -19.16 -11.07
CA ALA A 260 25.13 -19.22 -10.68
C ALA A 260 25.72 -20.63 -10.83
N TRP A 261 24.88 -21.65 -11.04
CA TRP A 261 25.28 -23.04 -11.31
C TRP A 261 25.33 -23.38 -12.81
N LEU A 262 24.78 -22.55 -13.67
CA LEU A 262 24.88 -22.64 -15.14
C LEU A 262 26.06 -21.86 -15.68
#